data_9e8a229e596bdf57fa56fcf62be19e17
#
_entry.id   9e8a229e596bdf57fa56fcf62be19e17
#
_cell.length_a   1.000
_cell.length_b   1.000
_cell.length_c   1.000
_cell.angle_alpha   90.00
_cell.angle_beta   90.00
_cell.angle_gamma   90.00
#
_symmetry.space_group_name_H-M   'P 1'
#
loop_
_entity.id
_entity.type
_entity.pdbx_description
1 polymer ?
#
loop_
_entity_poly.entity_id
_entity_poly.type
_entity_poly.pdbx_seq_one_letter_code
_entity_poly.pdbx_strand_id
1 'polypeptide(L)'
;MQMAAAAQTFLFTDLVGFTALTAAQGDDRAAEVALDFYRRVRPLLSTHRAEEVKTIGDAMMLRCEDPALAVRLGLRIVGDLEAVSGFPPVRVGMHTGPAVSREGDWYGATVNVAARLCAVAGGGEVLVSDATHEAAGRVRHVALGDRRLHWLKNLTNPVPARLASERPCAMTRARPLRACLNTRIVVGEARLPDATGRTRAESMPEHRRASGWGVAPGGGPNRPREVLRRALRSIKSLARVRPLGAGT
;
A
#
# COMPACT_ATOMS: atom_id res chain seq x y z
N MET A 1 -0.13 18.49 -37.16
CA MET A 1 -0.79 17.25 -36.72
C MET A 1 -0.13 16.83 -35.45
N GLN A 2 -0.80 17.07 -34.32
CA GLN A 2 -0.24 16.71 -33.01
C GLN A 2 -0.44 15.20 -32.88
N MET A 3 0.64 14.43 -32.86
CA MET A 3 0.58 12.99 -32.58
C MET A 3 -0.09 12.79 -31.23
N ALA A 4 -1.19 12.05 -31.21
CA ALA A 4 -1.83 11.68 -29.96
C ALA A 4 -0.80 10.97 -29.07
N ALA A 5 -0.58 11.50 -27.86
CA ALA A 5 0.33 10.87 -26.92
C ALA A 5 -0.15 9.42 -26.65
N ALA A 6 0.76 8.46 -26.75
CA ALA A 6 0.44 7.06 -26.49
C ALA A 6 -0.17 6.92 -25.09
N ALA A 7 -1.22 6.10 -24.99
CA ALA A 7 -1.85 5.85 -23.72
C ALA A 7 -0.86 5.16 -22.77
N GLN A 8 -0.78 5.65 -21.53
CA GLN A 8 0.08 5.14 -20.48
C GLN A 8 -0.78 4.74 -19.29
N THR A 9 -0.36 3.76 -18.53
CA THR A 9 -1.02 3.37 -17.27
C THR A 9 -0.22 3.90 -16.11
N PHE A 10 -0.87 4.72 -15.29
CA PHE A 10 -0.29 5.20 -14.03
C PHE A 10 -0.91 4.48 -12.86
N LEU A 11 -0.04 4.05 -11.93
CA LEU A 11 -0.41 3.50 -10.64
C LEU A 11 0.09 4.44 -9.56
N PHE A 12 -0.77 4.74 -8.60
CA PHE A 12 -0.36 5.31 -7.34
C PHE A 12 -0.51 4.24 -6.26
N THR A 13 0.49 4.15 -5.41
CA THR A 13 0.50 3.28 -4.23
C THR A 13 0.73 4.13 -3.01
N ASP A 14 0.09 3.80 -1.89
CA ASP A 14 0.11 4.65 -0.69
C ASP A 14 -0.09 3.79 0.56
N LEU A 15 0.53 4.16 1.69
CA LEU A 15 0.40 3.46 2.96
C LEU A 15 -0.81 3.98 3.75
N VAL A 16 -1.72 3.11 4.11
CA VAL A 16 -2.90 3.51 4.89
C VAL A 16 -2.51 3.75 6.35
N GLY A 17 -2.91 4.92 6.87
CA GLY A 17 -2.65 5.27 8.26
C GLY A 17 -1.25 5.81 8.55
N PHE A 18 -0.46 6.14 7.53
CA PHE A 18 0.92 6.62 7.69
C PHE A 18 1.02 7.89 8.56
N THR A 19 0.11 8.84 8.42
CA THR A 19 0.06 10.03 9.29
C THR A 19 -0.14 9.67 10.75
N ALA A 20 -1.01 8.69 11.05
CA ALA A 20 -1.23 8.21 12.42
C ALA A 20 0.00 7.47 12.95
N LEU A 21 0.67 6.68 12.11
CA LEU A 21 1.92 6.03 12.44
C LEU A 21 3.01 7.05 12.80
N THR A 22 3.17 8.11 12.00
CA THR A 22 4.10 9.20 12.26
C THR A 22 3.80 9.89 13.59
N ALA A 23 2.52 10.17 13.87
CA ALA A 23 2.11 10.78 15.12
C ALA A 23 2.38 9.89 16.35
N ALA A 24 2.23 8.57 16.21
CA ALA A 24 2.40 7.61 17.29
C ALA A 24 3.85 7.18 17.53
N GLN A 25 4.65 7.05 16.47
CA GLN A 25 5.98 6.44 16.52
C GLN A 25 7.13 7.38 16.14
N GLY A 26 6.81 8.63 15.74
CA GLY A 26 7.79 9.64 15.35
C GLY A 26 8.23 9.56 13.90
N ASP A 27 8.92 10.65 13.47
CA ASP A 27 9.33 10.86 12.08
C ASP A 27 10.38 9.84 11.62
N ASP A 28 11.32 9.44 12.48
CA ASP A 28 12.38 8.50 12.14
C ASP A 28 11.80 7.12 11.80
N ARG A 29 10.89 6.63 12.64
CA ARG A 29 10.24 5.34 12.39
C ARG A 29 9.35 5.38 11.15
N ALA A 30 8.64 6.47 10.93
CA ALA A 30 7.85 6.66 9.73
C ALA A 30 8.72 6.65 8.46
N ALA A 31 9.87 7.33 8.49
CA ALA A 31 10.83 7.32 7.39
C ALA A 31 11.38 5.91 7.10
N GLU A 32 11.72 5.13 8.14
CA GLU A 32 12.13 3.74 7.98
C GLU A 32 11.07 2.88 7.28
N VAL A 33 9.80 3.02 7.68
CA VAL A 33 8.68 2.29 7.08
C VAL A 33 8.49 2.68 5.61
N ALA A 34 8.57 3.98 5.27
CA ALA A 34 8.49 4.44 3.89
C ALA A 34 9.65 3.91 3.03
N LEU A 35 10.89 3.93 3.56
CA LEU A 35 12.05 3.38 2.86
C LEU A 35 11.96 1.86 2.69
N ASP A 36 11.41 1.14 3.66
CA ASP A 36 11.19 -0.30 3.54
C ASP A 36 10.12 -0.61 2.49
N PHE A 37 9.06 0.19 2.43
CA PHE A 37 8.06 0.14 1.37
C PHE A 37 8.70 0.24 -0.02
N TYR A 38 9.52 1.27 -0.27
CA TYR A 38 10.18 1.44 -1.55
C TYR A 38 11.12 0.30 -1.89
N ARG A 39 11.90 -0.21 -0.91
CA ARG A 39 12.80 -1.35 -1.12
C ARG A 39 12.07 -2.62 -1.53
N ARG A 40 10.83 -2.82 -1.07
CA ARG A 40 10.01 -3.99 -1.43
C ARG A 40 9.33 -3.84 -2.78
N VAL A 41 8.93 -2.64 -3.16
CA VAL A 41 8.22 -2.39 -4.44
C VAL A 41 9.20 -2.38 -5.62
N ARG A 42 10.37 -1.74 -5.49
CA ARG A 42 11.33 -1.57 -6.60
C ARG A 42 11.73 -2.85 -7.33
N PRO A 43 12.00 -3.98 -6.66
CA PRO A 43 12.33 -5.24 -7.35
C PRO A 43 11.21 -5.78 -8.23
N LEU A 44 9.95 -5.40 -7.96
CA LEU A 44 8.80 -5.86 -8.73
C LEU A 44 8.65 -5.12 -10.07
N LEU A 45 9.24 -3.94 -10.20
CA LEU A 45 9.03 -3.06 -11.36
C LEU A 45 9.54 -3.68 -12.65
N SER A 46 10.77 -4.24 -12.65
CA SER A 46 11.40 -4.80 -13.85
C SER A 46 10.60 -5.95 -14.45
N THR A 47 10.08 -6.85 -13.62
CA THR A 47 9.28 -8.01 -14.06
C THR A 47 7.93 -7.61 -14.63
N HIS A 48 7.44 -6.42 -14.29
CA HIS A 48 6.16 -5.88 -14.76
C HIS A 48 6.31 -4.76 -15.81
N ARG A 49 7.53 -4.55 -16.33
CA ARG A 49 7.83 -3.45 -17.29
C ARG A 49 7.30 -2.10 -16.80
N ALA A 50 7.43 -1.87 -15.51
CA ALA A 50 7.04 -0.64 -14.85
C ALA A 50 8.27 0.18 -14.48
N GLU A 51 8.10 1.48 -14.37
CA GLU A 51 9.12 2.40 -13.89
C GLU A 51 8.60 3.22 -12.71
N GLU A 52 9.49 3.55 -11.81
CA GLU A 52 9.25 4.53 -10.77
C GLU A 52 9.37 5.93 -11.38
N VAL A 53 8.29 6.69 -11.39
CA VAL A 53 8.32 8.09 -11.81
C VAL A 53 8.85 8.95 -10.67
N LYS A 54 8.30 8.77 -9.47
CA LYS A 54 8.73 9.47 -8.25
C LYS A 54 8.12 8.86 -6.99
N THR A 55 8.74 9.19 -5.85
CA THR A 55 8.17 8.99 -4.52
C THR A 55 7.58 10.29 -3.97
N ILE A 56 6.52 10.22 -3.19
CA ILE A 56 5.83 11.36 -2.59
C ILE A 56 5.45 11.00 -1.15
N GLY A 57 6.34 11.29 -0.20
CA GLY A 57 6.12 10.89 1.20
C GLY A 57 6.11 9.37 1.35
N ASP A 58 4.99 8.78 1.68
CA ASP A 58 4.75 7.34 1.79
C ASP A 58 4.10 6.72 0.53
N ALA A 59 4.00 7.50 -0.54
CA ALA A 59 3.40 7.08 -1.80
C ALA A 59 4.45 6.93 -2.91
N MET A 60 4.16 6.07 -3.89
CA MET A 60 4.91 5.98 -5.14
C MET A 60 4.01 6.24 -6.33
N MET A 61 4.52 6.98 -7.30
CA MET A 61 3.95 7.09 -8.64
C MET A 61 4.71 6.18 -9.58
N LEU A 62 4.03 5.22 -10.14
CA LEU A 62 4.57 4.25 -11.09
C LEU A 62 3.92 4.43 -12.46
N ARG A 63 4.67 4.15 -13.52
CA ARG A 63 4.19 4.11 -14.90
C ARG A 63 4.40 2.71 -15.48
N CYS A 64 3.44 2.26 -16.25
CA CYS A 64 3.53 0.99 -16.98
C CYS A 64 2.93 1.19 -18.39
N GLU A 65 3.61 0.69 -19.41
CA GLU A 65 3.10 0.75 -20.79
C GLU A 65 2.02 -0.31 -21.05
N ASP A 66 2.13 -1.45 -20.38
CA ASP A 66 1.18 -2.55 -20.49
C ASP A 66 0.15 -2.51 -19.34
N PRO A 67 -1.14 -2.20 -19.64
CA PRO A 67 -2.17 -2.15 -18.60
C PRO A 67 -2.40 -3.48 -17.89
N ALA A 68 -2.21 -4.61 -18.56
CA ALA A 68 -2.40 -5.93 -17.93
C ALA A 68 -1.28 -6.24 -16.92
N LEU A 69 -0.04 -5.84 -17.23
CA LEU A 69 1.08 -5.92 -16.30
C LEU A 69 0.91 -4.95 -15.13
N ALA A 70 0.35 -3.76 -15.39
CA ALA A 70 0.02 -2.79 -14.35
C ALA A 70 -0.96 -3.36 -13.31
N VAL A 71 -2.03 -4.02 -13.76
CA VAL A 71 -3.00 -4.68 -12.86
C VAL A 71 -2.32 -5.76 -12.02
N ARG A 72 -1.48 -6.58 -12.62
CA ARG A 72 -0.73 -7.62 -11.89
C ARG A 72 0.25 -7.02 -10.87
N LEU A 73 0.95 -5.96 -11.25
CA LEU A 73 1.87 -5.25 -10.35
C LEU A 73 1.13 -4.72 -9.13
N GLY A 74 -0.03 -4.08 -9.32
CA GLY A 74 -0.85 -3.58 -8.21
C GLY A 74 -1.25 -4.69 -7.23
N LEU A 75 -1.73 -5.82 -7.75
CA LEU A 75 -2.09 -6.98 -6.91
C LEU A 75 -0.86 -7.58 -6.22
N ARG A 76 0.26 -7.68 -6.92
CA ARG A 76 1.51 -8.19 -6.35
C ARG A 76 2.05 -7.33 -5.22
N ILE A 77 2.02 -5.98 -5.39
CA ILE A 77 2.43 -5.04 -4.34
C ILE A 77 1.58 -5.24 -3.09
N VAL A 78 0.26 -5.27 -3.24
CA VAL A 78 -0.65 -5.43 -2.10
C VAL A 78 -0.43 -6.79 -1.43
N GLY A 79 -0.42 -7.89 -2.18
CA GLY A 79 -0.27 -9.24 -1.63
C GLY A 79 1.06 -9.47 -0.92
N ASP A 80 2.19 -9.00 -1.50
CA ASP A 80 3.50 -9.17 -0.89
C ASP A 80 3.65 -8.38 0.41
N LEU A 81 3.05 -7.20 0.50
CA LEU A 81 3.13 -6.35 1.67
C LEU A 81 2.15 -6.75 2.76
N GLU A 82 0.97 -7.26 2.40
CA GLU A 82 0.01 -7.84 3.34
C GLU A 82 0.58 -9.07 4.06
N ALA A 83 1.46 -9.82 3.40
CA ALA A 83 2.15 -10.98 3.99
C ALA A 83 3.20 -10.59 5.05
N VAL A 84 3.56 -9.30 5.15
CA VAL A 84 4.55 -8.81 6.12
C VAL A 84 3.87 -8.43 7.43
N SER A 85 4.12 -9.19 8.47
CA SER A 85 3.52 -8.94 9.79
C SER A 85 3.82 -7.52 10.30
N GLY A 86 2.78 -6.78 10.66
CA GLY A 86 2.88 -5.43 11.23
C GLY A 86 3.21 -4.34 10.22
N PHE A 87 3.22 -4.65 8.90
CA PHE A 87 3.39 -3.62 7.88
C PHE A 87 2.06 -2.88 7.65
N PRO A 88 2.08 -1.53 7.44
CA PRO A 88 0.87 -0.79 7.14
C PRO A 88 0.19 -1.31 5.87
N PRO A 89 -1.15 -1.40 5.83
CA PRO A 89 -1.85 -1.80 4.62
C PRO A 89 -1.55 -0.86 3.45
N VAL A 90 -1.31 -1.43 2.27
CA VAL A 90 -1.08 -0.67 1.05
C VAL A 90 -2.36 -0.58 0.25
N ARG A 91 -2.59 0.55 -0.38
CA ARG A 91 -3.66 0.76 -1.35
C ARG A 91 -3.10 1.15 -2.70
N VAL A 92 -3.78 0.76 -3.76
CA VAL A 92 -3.38 1.05 -5.13
C VAL A 92 -4.55 1.57 -5.93
N GLY A 93 -4.32 2.65 -6.69
CA GLY A 93 -5.27 3.14 -7.68
C GLY A 93 -4.60 3.32 -9.04
N MET A 94 -5.27 2.93 -10.12
CA MET A 94 -4.68 3.02 -11.46
C MET A 94 -5.66 3.53 -12.51
N HIS A 95 -5.10 4.23 -13.50
CA HIS A 95 -5.83 4.73 -14.64
C HIS A 95 -4.96 4.75 -15.89
N THR A 96 -5.58 4.45 -17.05
CA THR A 96 -4.92 4.43 -18.37
C THR A 96 -5.47 5.54 -19.23
N GLY A 97 -4.57 6.25 -19.91
CA GLY A 97 -4.96 7.31 -20.84
C GLY A 97 -3.75 8.14 -21.31
N PRO A 98 -3.99 9.20 -22.10
CA PRO A 98 -2.93 10.08 -22.57
C PRO A 98 -2.35 10.90 -21.41
N ALA A 99 -1.04 11.11 -21.45
CA ALA A 99 -0.33 11.97 -20.51
C ALA A 99 0.87 12.64 -21.19
N VAL A 100 1.38 13.70 -20.61
CA VAL A 100 2.50 14.47 -21.14
C VAL A 100 3.70 14.33 -20.21
N SER A 101 4.84 13.93 -20.76
CA SER A 101 6.11 13.93 -20.01
C SER A 101 6.84 15.26 -20.19
N ARG A 102 7.35 15.82 -19.10
CA ARG A 102 8.21 17.01 -19.08
C ARG A 102 9.22 16.87 -17.94
N GLU A 103 10.50 17.08 -18.22
CA GLU A 103 11.56 17.08 -17.22
C GLU A 103 11.59 15.83 -16.33
N GLY A 104 11.32 14.67 -16.92
CA GLY A 104 11.31 13.38 -16.18
C GLY A 104 10.05 13.13 -15.34
N ASP A 105 9.09 14.05 -15.37
CA ASP A 105 7.79 13.86 -14.69
C ASP A 105 6.64 13.73 -15.70
N TRP A 106 5.46 13.29 -15.23
CA TRP A 106 4.28 13.06 -16.04
C TRP A 106 3.09 13.90 -15.56
N TYR A 107 2.36 14.48 -16.50
CA TYR A 107 1.26 15.40 -16.24
C TYR A 107 0.02 15.04 -17.05
N GLY A 108 -1.14 15.34 -16.52
CA GLY A 108 -2.41 15.21 -17.23
C GLY A 108 -3.55 14.69 -16.36
N ALA A 109 -4.74 14.66 -16.94
CA ALA A 109 -5.94 14.15 -16.27
C ALA A 109 -5.77 12.68 -15.87
N THR A 110 -5.09 11.88 -16.69
CA THR A 110 -4.79 10.46 -16.44
C THR A 110 -4.04 10.25 -15.13
N VAL A 111 -2.97 11.01 -14.91
CA VAL A 111 -2.17 10.97 -13.67
C VAL A 111 -3.04 11.36 -12.46
N ASN A 112 -3.84 12.44 -12.62
CA ASN A 112 -4.69 12.92 -11.55
C ASN A 112 -5.79 11.92 -11.17
N VAL A 113 -6.39 11.25 -12.15
CA VAL A 113 -7.41 10.21 -11.90
C VAL A 113 -6.81 9.03 -11.15
N ALA A 114 -5.63 8.53 -11.58
CA ALA A 114 -4.95 7.43 -10.89
C ALA A 114 -4.64 7.76 -9.42
N ALA A 115 -4.08 8.95 -9.16
CA ALA A 115 -3.79 9.41 -7.80
C ALA A 115 -5.05 9.48 -6.91
N ARG A 116 -6.17 9.94 -7.46
CA ARG A 116 -7.43 10.06 -6.72
C ARG A 116 -8.14 8.74 -6.52
N LEU A 117 -8.02 7.79 -7.45
CA LEU A 117 -8.50 6.43 -7.24
C LEU A 117 -7.72 5.77 -6.09
N CYS A 118 -6.39 5.95 -6.03
CA CYS A 118 -5.59 5.48 -4.91
C CYS A 118 -6.07 6.09 -3.58
N ALA A 119 -6.37 7.39 -3.55
CA ALA A 119 -6.81 8.07 -2.34
C ALA A 119 -8.17 7.60 -1.80
N VAL A 120 -9.05 7.02 -2.63
CA VAL A 120 -10.36 6.47 -2.24
C VAL A 120 -10.36 4.95 -2.07
N ALA A 121 -9.28 4.28 -2.44
CA ALA A 121 -9.09 2.86 -2.18
C ALA A 121 -8.89 2.61 -0.67
N GLY A 122 -9.45 1.52 -0.17
CA GLY A 122 -9.17 1.00 1.17
C GLY A 122 -7.81 0.32 1.28
N GLY A 123 -7.36 0.08 2.50
CA GLY A 123 -6.15 -0.72 2.74
C GLY A 123 -6.32 -2.14 2.22
N GLY A 124 -5.33 -2.67 1.51
CA GLY A 124 -5.42 -3.96 0.82
C GLY A 124 -6.16 -3.92 -0.51
N GLU A 125 -6.62 -2.76 -0.97
CA GLU A 125 -7.42 -2.66 -2.19
C GLU A 125 -6.60 -2.20 -3.40
N VAL A 126 -6.95 -2.75 -4.57
CA VAL A 126 -6.48 -2.34 -5.89
C VAL A 126 -7.66 -1.86 -6.71
N LEU A 127 -7.79 -0.55 -6.90
CA LEU A 127 -8.83 0.05 -7.74
C LEU A 127 -8.34 0.24 -9.17
N VAL A 128 -9.03 -0.39 -10.11
CA VAL A 128 -8.76 -0.34 -11.55
C VAL A 128 -9.87 0.44 -12.24
N SER A 129 -9.55 1.55 -12.90
CA SER A 129 -10.55 2.28 -13.70
C SER A 129 -11.05 1.45 -14.87
N ASP A 130 -12.27 1.75 -15.36
CA ASP A 130 -12.80 1.10 -16.57
C ASP A 130 -11.86 1.32 -17.77
N ALA A 131 -11.25 2.49 -17.94
CA ALA A 131 -10.29 2.73 -18.99
C ALA A 131 -9.07 1.80 -18.92
N THR A 132 -8.57 1.49 -17.70
CA THR A 132 -7.51 0.50 -17.52
C THR A 132 -8.02 -0.91 -17.80
N HIS A 133 -9.22 -1.25 -17.34
CA HIS A 133 -9.82 -2.56 -17.58
C HIS A 133 -10.02 -2.82 -19.09
N GLU A 134 -10.54 -1.85 -19.83
CA GLU A 134 -10.73 -1.94 -21.27
C GLU A 134 -9.41 -2.09 -22.02
N ALA A 135 -8.39 -1.30 -21.66
CA ALA A 135 -7.06 -1.38 -22.25
C ALA A 135 -6.31 -2.68 -21.90
N ALA A 136 -6.48 -3.20 -20.69
CA ALA A 136 -5.84 -4.45 -20.23
C ALA A 136 -6.52 -5.70 -20.81
N GLY A 137 -7.81 -5.61 -21.18
CA GLY A 137 -8.60 -6.75 -21.59
C GLY A 137 -8.68 -7.82 -20.47
N ARG A 138 -8.69 -9.09 -20.86
CA ARG A 138 -8.75 -10.19 -19.91
C ARG A 138 -7.38 -10.50 -19.31
N VAL A 139 -7.18 -10.17 -18.05
CA VAL A 139 -5.95 -10.50 -17.31
C VAL A 139 -6.10 -11.88 -16.66
N ARG A 140 -5.17 -12.81 -16.96
CA ARG A 140 -5.20 -14.19 -16.41
C ARG A 140 -5.02 -14.14 -14.90
N HIS A 141 -5.78 -14.98 -14.18
CA HIS A 141 -5.78 -15.10 -12.72
C HIS A 141 -6.20 -13.84 -11.96
N VAL A 142 -6.84 -12.89 -12.65
CA VAL A 142 -7.42 -11.70 -12.02
C VAL A 142 -8.94 -11.76 -12.12
N ALA A 143 -9.62 -11.44 -11.02
CA ALA A 143 -11.03 -11.15 -10.99
C ALA A 143 -11.21 -9.65 -10.80
N LEU A 144 -12.15 -9.07 -11.52
CA LEU A 144 -12.62 -7.70 -11.29
C LEU A 144 -14.02 -7.77 -10.69
N GLY A 145 -14.22 -7.05 -9.60
CA GLY A 145 -15.51 -6.91 -8.95
C GLY A 145 -16.50 -6.05 -9.74
N ASP A 146 -17.60 -5.71 -9.11
CA ASP A 146 -18.65 -4.89 -9.71
C ASP A 146 -18.11 -3.49 -10.06
N ARG A 147 -18.64 -2.97 -11.17
CA ARG A 147 -18.38 -1.60 -11.60
C ARG A 147 -19.04 -0.62 -10.65
N ARG A 148 -18.26 0.27 -10.04
CA ARG A 148 -18.73 1.32 -9.14
C ARG A 148 -18.33 2.69 -9.65
N LEU A 149 -19.17 3.69 -9.40
CA LEU A 149 -18.89 5.08 -9.75
C LEU A 149 -18.26 5.78 -8.53
N HIS A 150 -17.07 6.32 -8.73
CA HIS A 150 -16.33 7.01 -7.67
C HIS A 150 -16.35 8.52 -7.94
N TRP A 151 -16.95 9.29 -7.02
CA TRP A 151 -16.89 10.74 -7.03
C TRP A 151 -15.53 11.19 -6.50
N LEU A 152 -14.67 11.59 -7.40
CA LEU A 152 -13.30 11.98 -7.06
C LEU A 152 -13.21 13.51 -6.93
N LYS A 153 -12.46 13.99 -5.92
CA LYS A 153 -12.32 15.42 -5.63
C LYS A 153 -11.88 16.21 -6.88
N ASN A 154 -12.58 17.33 -7.18
CA ASN A 154 -12.31 18.22 -8.31
C ASN A 154 -12.41 17.54 -9.71
N LEU A 155 -13.20 16.49 -9.86
CA LEU A 155 -13.66 15.99 -11.14
C LEU A 155 -15.15 16.27 -11.28
N THR A 156 -15.56 16.68 -12.47
CA THR A 156 -16.97 17.00 -12.77
C THR A 156 -17.82 15.76 -12.92
N ASN A 157 -17.21 14.64 -13.34
CA ASN A 157 -17.90 13.38 -13.58
C ASN A 157 -17.31 12.29 -12.68
N PRO A 158 -18.15 11.34 -12.22
CA PRO A 158 -17.64 10.20 -11.47
C PRO A 158 -16.82 9.28 -12.38
N VAL A 159 -15.78 8.70 -11.83
CA VAL A 159 -14.92 7.75 -12.54
C VAL A 159 -15.38 6.33 -12.22
N PRO A 160 -15.74 5.54 -13.24
CA PRO A 160 -16.06 4.14 -13.03
C PRO A 160 -14.77 3.34 -12.77
N ALA A 161 -14.81 2.54 -11.71
CA ALA A 161 -13.70 1.65 -11.37
C ALA A 161 -14.21 0.36 -10.71
N ARG A 162 -13.32 -0.62 -10.62
CA ARG A 162 -13.56 -1.96 -10.07
C ARG A 162 -12.45 -2.34 -9.12
N LEU A 163 -12.77 -3.11 -8.11
CA LEU A 163 -11.77 -3.78 -7.28
C LEU A 163 -11.19 -4.96 -8.05
N ALA A 164 -9.86 -5.02 -8.13
CA ALA A 164 -9.16 -6.19 -8.63
C ALA A 164 -8.80 -7.12 -7.47
N SER A 165 -8.86 -8.43 -7.72
CA SER A 165 -8.43 -9.46 -6.80
C SER A 165 -7.79 -10.62 -7.56
N GLU A 166 -6.91 -11.37 -6.91
CA GLU A 166 -6.40 -12.61 -7.48
C GLU A 166 -7.50 -13.67 -7.50
N ARG A 167 -7.63 -14.38 -8.63
CA ARG A 167 -8.43 -15.60 -8.67
C ARG A 167 -7.58 -16.73 -8.13
N PRO A 168 -8.04 -17.47 -7.11
CA PRO A 168 -7.35 -18.67 -6.70
C PRO A 168 -7.19 -19.59 -7.92
N CYS A 169 -5.97 -20.04 -8.15
CA CYS A 169 -5.70 -21.03 -9.20
C CYS A 169 -6.52 -22.28 -8.86
N ALA A 170 -7.38 -22.73 -9.78
CA ALA A 170 -8.21 -23.92 -9.59
C ALA A 170 -7.41 -25.23 -9.40
N MET A 171 -6.08 -25.15 -9.37
CA MET A 171 -5.17 -26.30 -9.24
C MET A 171 -4.79 -26.65 -7.80
N THR A 172 -5.32 -26.01 -6.79
CA THR A 172 -5.08 -26.44 -5.39
C THR A 172 -6.38 -26.88 -4.71
N ARG A 173 -7.18 -27.71 -5.38
CA ARG A 173 -7.94 -28.70 -4.65
C ARG A 173 -6.97 -29.85 -4.32
N ALA A 174 -6.13 -29.66 -3.32
CA ALA A 174 -5.54 -30.78 -2.62
C ALA A 174 -6.70 -31.64 -2.14
N ARG A 175 -6.89 -32.81 -2.77
CA ARG A 175 -7.74 -33.88 -2.21
C ARG A 175 -7.27 -34.03 -0.76
N PRO A 176 -8.16 -33.96 0.24
CA PRO A 176 -7.76 -34.35 1.56
C PRO A 176 -7.29 -35.80 1.43
N LEU A 177 -6.02 -36.04 1.67
CA LEU A 177 -5.50 -37.36 1.92
C LEU A 177 -6.30 -37.87 3.11
N ARG A 178 -7.26 -38.75 2.86
CA ARG A 178 -7.86 -39.59 3.87
C ARG A 178 -6.70 -40.38 4.48
N ALA A 179 -6.18 -39.87 5.58
CA ALA A 179 -5.29 -40.64 6.44
C ALA A 179 -6.14 -41.77 7.03
N CYS A 180 -6.04 -42.94 6.38
CA CYS A 180 -6.32 -44.19 7.05
C CYS A 180 -5.25 -44.38 8.12
N LEU A 181 -5.48 -43.86 9.29
CA LEU A 181 -4.76 -44.25 10.50
C LEU A 181 -5.78 -44.81 11.47
N ASN A 182 -6.07 -46.09 11.25
CA ASN A 182 -6.67 -46.96 12.25
C ASN A 182 -5.51 -47.38 13.17
N THR A 183 -5.13 -46.53 14.10
CA THR A 183 -4.23 -46.92 15.18
C THR A 183 -5.05 -46.89 16.48
N ARG A 184 -5.45 -48.07 16.87
CA ARG A 184 -5.98 -48.35 18.22
C ARG A 184 -4.91 -47.96 19.22
N ILE A 185 -5.08 -46.84 19.89
CA ILE A 185 -4.29 -46.52 21.10
C ILE A 185 -4.96 -47.26 22.26
N VAL A 186 -4.27 -48.25 22.78
CA VAL A 186 -4.58 -48.93 24.06
C VAL A 186 -4.25 -47.91 25.17
N VAL A 187 -5.27 -47.43 25.85
CA VAL A 187 -5.13 -46.56 27.02
C VAL A 187 -4.77 -47.46 28.18
N GLY A 188 -3.47 -47.41 28.59
CA GLY A 188 -3.01 -47.96 29.85
C GLY A 188 -3.37 -47.00 30.98
N GLU A 189 -4.13 -47.47 31.95
CA GLU A 189 -4.44 -46.75 33.19
C GLU A 189 -3.13 -46.54 33.99
N ALA A 190 -2.74 -45.29 34.17
CA ALA A 190 -1.77 -44.88 35.15
C ALA A 190 -2.48 -44.19 36.31
N ARG A 191 -2.41 -44.84 37.50
CA ARG A 191 -2.90 -44.33 38.77
C ARG A 191 -2.24 -43.02 39.17
N LEU A 192 -3.07 -42.07 39.61
CA LEU A 192 -2.69 -40.86 40.31
C LEU A 192 -2.29 -41.20 41.76
N PRO A 193 -1.26 -40.60 42.32
CA PRO A 193 -1.08 -40.55 43.78
C PRO A 193 -1.72 -39.27 44.36
N ASP A 194 -2.25 -39.46 45.56
CA ASP A 194 -3.04 -38.56 46.38
C ASP A 194 -2.30 -37.31 46.87
N ALA A 195 -3.15 -36.31 47.15
CA ALA A 195 -2.80 -35.06 47.77
C ALA A 195 -2.37 -35.25 49.25
N THR A 196 -1.27 -34.59 49.62
CA THR A 196 -1.13 -33.87 50.91
C THR A 196 0.26 -33.23 51.00
N GLY A 197 0.34 -31.99 51.42
CA GLY A 197 1.63 -31.38 51.81
C GLY A 197 1.63 -29.86 51.65
N ARG A 198 1.19 -29.21 52.71
CA ARG A 198 1.21 -27.77 53.01
C ARG A 198 2.60 -27.14 53.01
N THR A 199 2.55 -25.80 52.85
CA THR A 199 3.33 -24.71 53.42
C THR A 199 4.55 -24.29 52.61
N ARG A 200 4.74 -23.02 52.27
CA ARG A 200 4.91 -21.84 53.12
C ARG A 200 5.21 -20.61 52.24
N ALA A 201 4.65 -19.49 52.63
CA ALA A 201 4.96 -18.18 52.07
C ALA A 201 6.36 -17.72 52.51
N GLU A 202 7.09 -17.07 51.62
CA GLU A 202 8.17 -16.13 51.98
C GLU A 202 8.18 -14.97 51.00
N SER A 203 7.77 -13.87 51.49
CA SER A 203 8.13 -12.46 51.55
C SER A 203 9.14 -11.93 50.55
N MET A 204 8.69 -10.85 49.90
CA MET A 204 9.49 -9.83 49.20
C MET A 204 10.61 -9.21 50.08
N PRO A 205 11.56 -8.54 49.42
CA PRO A 205 11.82 -7.16 49.83
C PRO A 205 11.82 -6.12 48.67
N GLU A 206 11.17 -5.01 48.97
CA GLU A 206 11.40 -3.69 48.37
C GLU A 206 12.83 -3.22 48.66
N HIS A 207 13.43 -2.55 47.72
CA HIS A 207 14.36 -1.41 47.83
C HIS A 207 14.83 -1.03 46.43
N ARG A 208 14.95 0.17 46.00
CA ARG A 208 15.02 1.54 46.50
C ARG A 208 15.10 2.49 45.29
N ARG A 209 14.56 3.66 45.46
CA ARG A 209 14.76 4.87 44.61
C ARG A 209 16.22 5.31 44.64
N ALA A 210 16.71 5.88 43.53
CA ALA A 210 17.48 7.12 43.43
C ALA A 210 17.93 7.33 42.01
N SER A 211 17.62 8.45 41.48
CA SER A 211 18.31 9.73 41.20
C SER A 211 19.05 9.68 39.86
N GLY A 212 18.59 10.40 38.81
CA GLY A 212 18.89 11.81 38.63
C GLY A 212 20.18 12.01 37.83
N TRP A 213 20.09 12.36 36.54
CA TRP A 213 21.11 13.07 35.74
C TRP A 213 20.35 13.68 34.57
N GLY A 214 20.18 14.94 34.40
CA GLY A 214 21.20 15.92 34.11
C GLY A 214 20.96 16.36 32.68
N VAL A 215 20.23 17.49 32.48
CA VAL A 215 19.98 18.19 31.21
C VAL A 215 21.27 18.89 30.78
N ALA A 216 21.66 18.69 29.50
CA ALA A 216 22.56 19.63 28.82
C ALA A 216 22.00 19.94 27.43
N PRO A 217 21.95 21.23 27.02
CA PRO A 217 21.43 21.66 25.74
C PRO A 217 22.55 21.81 24.71
N GLY A 218 22.33 21.35 23.50
CA GLY A 218 23.22 21.56 22.38
C GLY A 218 22.41 21.64 21.09
N GLY A 219 22.24 22.87 20.61
CA GLY A 219 21.43 23.21 19.45
C GLY A 219 22.12 22.95 18.12
N GLY A 220 21.29 22.75 17.11
CA GLY A 220 21.64 22.81 15.68
C GLY A 220 20.37 22.70 14.85
N PRO A 221 20.11 23.62 13.91
CA PRO A 221 18.83 23.70 13.24
C PRO A 221 18.81 22.83 12.00
N ASN A 222 18.11 21.72 12.03
CA ASN A 222 17.64 21.11 10.80
C ASN A 222 16.18 20.72 10.97
N ARG A 223 15.29 21.58 10.47
CA ARG A 223 13.86 21.49 10.70
C ARG A 223 13.21 20.52 9.69
N PRO A 224 12.76 19.33 10.11
CA PRO A 224 12.03 18.38 9.24
C PRO A 224 10.72 18.97 8.69
N ARG A 225 10.19 20.02 9.33
CA ARG A 225 8.96 20.72 8.92
C ARG A 225 9.04 21.38 7.53
N GLU A 226 10.23 21.67 7.03
CA GLU A 226 10.42 22.34 5.74
C GLU A 226 10.30 21.37 4.56
N VAL A 227 10.78 20.14 4.74
CA VAL A 227 10.67 19.06 3.74
C VAL A 227 9.21 18.64 3.57
N LEU A 228 8.48 18.49 4.69
CA LEU A 228 7.05 18.15 4.67
C LEU A 228 6.19 19.27 4.07
N ARG A 229 6.53 20.54 4.37
CA ARG A 229 5.86 21.70 3.76
C ARG A 229 6.16 21.84 2.26
N ARG A 230 7.31 21.38 1.81
CA ARG A 230 7.66 21.36 0.38
C ARG A 230 6.88 20.28 -0.36
N ALA A 231 6.76 19.07 0.20
CA ALA A 231 5.96 17.98 -0.34
C ALA A 231 4.45 18.34 -0.40
N LEU A 232 3.90 18.93 0.67
CA LEU A 232 2.52 19.40 0.72
C LEU A 232 2.24 20.58 -0.23
N ARG A 233 3.23 21.43 -0.52
CA ARG A 233 3.11 22.49 -1.55
C ARG A 233 3.09 21.92 -2.95
N SER A 234 3.82 20.84 -3.24
CA SER A 234 3.80 20.16 -4.52
C SER A 234 2.43 19.56 -4.83
N ILE A 235 1.77 18.96 -3.82
CA ILE A 235 0.40 18.43 -3.94
C ILE A 235 -0.61 19.57 -4.14
N LYS A 236 -0.42 20.72 -3.49
CA LYS A 236 -1.28 21.91 -3.67
C LYS A 236 -1.06 22.63 -5.01
N SER A 237 0.14 22.55 -5.58
CA SER A 237 0.45 23.10 -6.90
C SER A 237 -0.24 22.30 -8.02
N LEU A 238 -0.36 20.98 -7.89
CA LEU A 238 -1.14 20.13 -8.81
C LEU A 238 -2.65 20.44 -8.79
N ALA A 239 -3.15 21.15 -7.77
CA ALA A 239 -4.55 21.55 -7.65
C ALA A 239 -4.85 22.93 -8.29
N ARG A 240 -3.87 23.66 -8.81
CA ARG A 240 -4.02 25.02 -9.37
C ARG A 240 -3.68 25.07 -10.88
N VAL A 241 -4.28 24.23 -11.70
CA VAL A 241 -4.39 24.54 -13.14
C VAL A 241 -5.68 25.33 -13.32
N ARG A 242 -5.55 26.65 -13.52
CA ARG A 242 -6.65 27.53 -13.97
C ARG A 242 -7.14 27.05 -15.32
N PRO A 243 -8.46 27.06 -15.61
CA PRO A 243 -8.95 26.88 -16.97
C PRO A 243 -8.48 28.08 -17.80
N LEU A 244 -7.85 27.78 -18.93
CA LEU A 244 -7.59 28.79 -19.97
C LEU A 244 -8.93 29.30 -20.46
N GLY A 245 -9.11 30.61 -20.35
CA GLY A 245 -10.32 31.32 -20.69
C GLY A 245 -10.69 31.12 -22.15
N ALA A 246 -11.99 30.94 -22.37
CA ALA A 246 -12.63 31.15 -23.67
C ALA A 246 -12.46 32.63 -24.03
N GLY A 247 -11.65 32.89 -25.03
CA GLY A 247 -11.60 34.17 -25.70
C GLY A 247 -12.51 34.13 -26.91
N THR A 248 -13.38 35.10 -26.99
CA THR A 248 -14.32 35.45 -28.07
C THR A 248 -13.71 35.44 -29.46
#